data_7e6ee023f6ea115c02b4400cc67c5613
#
_entry.id   7e6ee023f6ea115c02b4400cc67c5613
#
_cell.length_a   1.000
_cell.length_b   1.000
_cell.length_c   1.000
_cell.angle_alpha   90.00
_cell.angle_beta   90.00
_cell.angle_gamma   90.00
#
_symmetry.space_group_name_H-M   'P 1'
#
loop_
_entity.id
_entity.type
_entity.pdbx_description
1 polymer ?
#
loop_
_entity_poly.entity_id
_entity_poly.type
_entity_poly.pdbx_seq_one_letter_code
_entity_poly.pdbx_strand_id
1 'polypeptide(L)'
;MPSVRDIRRRIRSVENTGKVTNAMSLVAASKMRRAQMAVTQGRPYAEKMLQVITNLAAQPINDSGSVHPLLESRPVNNVGLLLIEPDRGLAGGLHSSINGLSLIHI
;
A
#
# COMPACT_ATOMS: atom_id res chain seq x y z
N MET A 1 35.86 -24.33 19.59
CA MET A 1 34.86 -25.06 18.76
C MET A 1 33.56 -25.09 19.55
N PRO A 2 32.40 -24.86 18.90
CA PRO A 2 31.12 -24.93 19.58
C PRO A 2 30.87 -26.34 20.14
N SER A 3 30.42 -26.44 21.39
CA SER A 3 30.08 -27.68 22.05
C SER A 3 28.83 -28.31 21.39
N VAL A 4 28.72 -29.65 21.42
CA VAL A 4 27.50 -30.37 20.95
C VAL A 4 26.24 -29.84 21.65
N ARG A 5 26.37 -29.41 22.91
CA ARG A 5 25.29 -28.80 23.69
C ARG A 5 24.84 -27.46 23.08
N ASP A 6 25.80 -26.64 22.64
CA ASP A 6 25.50 -25.35 22.00
C ASP A 6 24.82 -25.52 20.65
N ILE A 7 25.23 -26.52 19.89
CA ILE A 7 24.60 -26.87 18.60
C ILE A 7 23.13 -27.30 18.81
N ARG A 8 22.88 -28.19 19.78
CA ARG A 8 21.51 -28.61 20.11
C ARG A 8 20.63 -27.45 20.56
N ARG A 9 21.19 -26.53 21.35
CA ARG A 9 20.48 -25.31 21.76
C ARG A 9 20.12 -24.42 20.57
N ARG A 10 21.03 -24.25 19.63
CA ARG A 10 20.80 -23.49 18.41
C ARG A 10 19.72 -24.14 17.53
N ILE A 11 19.77 -25.45 17.34
CA ILE A 11 18.74 -26.19 16.57
C ILE A 11 17.37 -25.93 17.19
N ARG A 12 17.20 -26.12 18.50
CA ARG A 12 15.92 -25.87 19.19
C ARG A 12 15.45 -24.43 19.06
N SER A 13 16.37 -23.47 19.13
CA SER A 13 16.03 -22.04 18.92
C SER A 13 15.52 -21.77 17.51
N VAL A 14 16.17 -22.31 16.49
CA VAL A 14 15.76 -22.15 15.09
C VAL A 14 14.42 -22.84 14.83
N GLU A 15 14.21 -24.05 15.36
CA GLU A 15 12.92 -24.75 15.26
C GLU A 15 11.77 -23.92 15.88
N ASN A 16 12.01 -23.35 17.07
CA ASN A 16 11.02 -22.51 17.72
C ASN A 16 10.72 -21.23 16.90
N THR A 17 11.77 -20.59 16.38
CA THR A 17 11.62 -19.43 15.51
C THR A 17 10.83 -19.79 14.25
N GLY A 18 11.09 -20.96 13.65
CA GLY A 18 10.35 -21.47 12.52
C GLY A 18 8.85 -21.63 12.80
N LYS A 19 8.50 -22.20 13.97
CA LYS A 19 7.09 -22.35 14.40
C LYS A 19 6.40 -21.00 14.57
N VAL A 20 7.08 -20.02 15.19
CA VAL A 20 6.54 -18.66 15.37
C VAL A 20 6.35 -17.98 14.02
N THR A 21 7.32 -18.06 13.11
CA THR A 21 7.24 -17.47 11.78
C THR A 21 6.09 -18.06 10.96
N ASN A 22 5.88 -19.38 11.06
CA ASN A 22 4.75 -20.03 10.39
C ASN A 22 3.40 -19.54 10.94
N ALA A 23 3.27 -19.43 12.26
CA ALA A 23 2.07 -18.86 12.87
C ALA A 23 1.83 -17.41 12.43
N MET A 24 2.89 -16.59 12.37
CA MET A 24 2.80 -15.21 11.86
C MET A 24 2.36 -15.15 10.41
N SER A 25 2.84 -16.08 9.57
CA SER A 25 2.43 -16.18 8.16
C SER A 25 0.92 -16.44 8.03
N LEU A 26 0.35 -17.33 8.83
CA LEU A 26 -1.09 -17.60 8.82
C LEU A 26 -1.91 -16.37 9.25
N VAL A 27 -1.47 -15.67 10.29
CA VAL A 27 -2.11 -14.41 10.74
C VAL A 27 -2.01 -13.33 9.66
N ALA A 28 -0.84 -13.18 9.02
CA ALA A 28 -0.64 -12.23 7.94
C ALA A 28 -1.53 -12.54 6.73
N ALA A 29 -1.66 -13.81 6.34
CA ALA A 29 -2.54 -14.25 5.26
C ALA A 29 -4.01 -13.91 5.55
N SER A 30 -4.49 -14.10 6.79
CA SER A 30 -5.84 -13.72 7.20
C SER A 30 -6.07 -12.21 7.11
N LYS A 31 -5.11 -11.40 7.56
CA LYS A 31 -5.18 -9.93 7.46
C LYS A 31 -5.16 -9.46 6.01
N MET A 32 -4.31 -10.06 5.17
CA MET A 32 -4.24 -9.77 3.75
C MET A 32 -5.58 -10.05 3.07
N ARG A 33 -6.20 -11.19 3.35
CA ARG A 33 -7.51 -11.54 2.79
C ARG A 33 -8.59 -10.52 3.15
N ARG A 34 -8.60 -10.05 4.41
CA ARG A 34 -9.55 -8.99 4.83
C ARG A 34 -9.31 -7.68 4.09
N ALA A 35 -8.05 -7.26 3.94
CA ALA A 35 -7.69 -6.06 3.20
C ALA A 35 -8.09 -6.16 1.73
N GLN A 36 -7.83 -7.31 1.08
CA GLN A 36 -8.25 -7.56 -0.29
C GLN A 36 -9.77 -7.51 -0.47
N MET A 37 -10.53 -8.10 0.45
CA MET A 37 -11.99 -8.03 0.42
C MET A 37 -12.49 -6.58 0.54
N ALA A 38 -11.92 -5.78 1.45
CA ALA A 38 -12.28 -4.39 1.62
C ALA A 38 -12.02 -3.57 0.35
N VAL A 39 -10.86 -3.76 -0.30
CA VAL A 39 -10.54 -3.09 -1.57
C VAL A 39 -11.50 -3.52 -2.68
N THR A 40 -11.78 -4.81 -2.80
CA THR A 40 -12.69 -5.33 -3.83
C THR A 40 -14.11 -4.80 -3.66
N GLN A 41 -14.57 -4.69 -2.41
CA GLN A 41 -15.89 -4.11 -2.11
C GLN A 41 -15.94 -2.59 -2.35
N GLY A 42 -14.85 -1.87 -2.10
CA GLY A 42 -14.78 -0.42 -2.31
C GLY A 42 -14.59 -0.01 -3.77
N ARG A 43 -14.04 -0.88 -4.62
CA ARG A 43 -13.73 -0.58 -6.03
C ARG A 43 -14.96 -0.10 -6.84
N PRO A 44 -16.14 -0.76 -6.79
CA PRO A 44 -17.31 -0.30 -7.54
C PRO A 44 -17.74 1.11 -7.14
N TYR A 45 -17.62 1.48 -5.87
CA TYR A 45 -17.92 2.82 -5.40
C TYR A 45 -16.94 3.85 -6.01
N ALA A 46 -15.66 3.58 -5.98
CA ALA A 46 -14.64 4.46 -6.56
C ALA A 46 -14.84 4.65 -8.07
N GLU A 47 -15.17 3.59 -8.81
CA GLU A 47 -15.45 3.64 -10.24
C GLU A 47 -16.70 4.49 -10.53
N LYS A 48 -17.77 4.34 -9.74
CA LYS A 48 -18.98 5.15 -9.89
C LYS A 48 -18.75 6.61 -9.54
N MET A 49 -17.98 6.90 -8.50
CA MET A 49 -17.61 8.27 -8.16
C MET A 49 -16.79 8.93 -9.26
N LEU A 50 -15.81 8.21 -9.82
CA LEU A 50 -15.04 8.72 -10.96
C LEU A 50 -15.94 9.01 -12.17
N GLN A 51 -16.90 8.12 -12.48
CA GLN A 51 -17.86 8.31 -13.54
C GLN A 51 -18.72 9.56 -13.33
N VAL A 52 -19.20 9.81 -12.11
CA VAL A 52 -19.98 11.00 -11.77
C VAL A 52 -19.14 12.27 -11.96
N ILE A 53 -17.90 12.27 -11.46
CA ILE A 53 -16.98 13.42 -11.60
C ILE A 53 -16.70 13.69 -13.09
N THR A 54 -16.46 12.65 -13.88
CA THR A 54 -16.23 12.79 -15.33
C THR A 54 -17.44 13.36 -16.05
N ASN A 55 -18.64 12.91 -15.69
CA ASN A 55 -19.88 13.42 -16.26
C ASN A 55 -20.13 14.89 -15.88
N LEU A 56 -19.82 15.28 -14.64
CA LEU A 56 -19.91 16.67 -14.19
C LEU A 56 -18.91 17.57 -14.95
N ALA A 57 -17.68 17.08 -15.13
CA ALA A 57 -16.66 17.81 -15.86
C ALA A 57 -16.98 17.97 -17.38
N ALA A 58 -17.75 17.04 -17.94
CA ALA A 58 -18.17 17.07 -19.33
C ALA A 58 -19.43 17.94 -19.60
N GLN A 59 -20.12 18.41 -18.55
CA GLN A 59 -21.29 19.27 -18.75
C GLN A 59 -20.87 20.63 -19.31
N PRO A 60 -21.60 21.17 -20.28
CA PRO A 60 -21.33 22.49 -20.80
C PRO A 60 -21.48 23.51 -19.65
N ILE A 61 -20.57 24.45 -19.63
CA ILE A 61 -20.52 25.56 -18.65
C ILE A 61 -21.83 26.32 -18.80
N ASN A 62 -22.66 26.36 -17.78
CA ASN A 62 -23.88 27.18 -17.76
C ASN A 62 -23.54 28.66 -17.97
N ASP A 63 -24.52 29.49 -18.34
CA ASP A 63 -24.41 30.92 -18.69
C ASP A 63 -23.60 31.79 -17.70
N SER A 64 -23.29 31.29 -16.50
CA SER A 64 -22.43 31.96 -15.53
C SER A 64 -20.91 31.79 -15.78
N GLY A 65 -20.48 30.98 -16.74
CA GLY A 65 -19.10 30.84 -17.20
C GLY A 65 -18.12 30.26 -16.15
N SER A 66 -18.60 29.85 -15.00
CA SER A 66 -17.76 29.41 -13.88
C SER A 66 -17.69 27.90 -13.80
N VAL A 67 -16.53 27.33 -14.13
CA VAL A 67 -16.17 25.95 -13.80
C VAL A 67 -15.84 25.89 -12.31
N HIS A 68 -16.28 24.81 -11.64
CA HIS A 68 -15.92 24.62 -10.24
C HIS A 68 -14.36 24.59 -10.08
N PRO A 69 -13.77 25.34 -9.14
CA PRO A 69 -12.31 25.48 -9.04
C PRO A 69 -11.53 24.16 -8.95
N LEU A 70 -12.16 23.06 -8.47
CA LEU A 70 -11.57 21.73 -8.41
C LEU A 70 -11.60 20.97 -9.73
N LEU A 71 -12.40 21.41 -10.70
CA LEU A 71 -12.50 20.82 -12.04
C LEU A 71 -11.70 21.61 -13.09
N GLU A 72 -11.16 22.75 -12.71
CA GLU A 72 -10.34 23.60 -13.59
C GLU A 72 -9.01 22.95 -13.88
N SER A 73 -8.64 22.83 -15.16
CA SER A 73 -7.32 22.37 -15.56
C SER A 73 -6.30 23.47 -15.37
N ARG A 74 -5.34 23.26 -14.48
CA ARG A 74 -4.27 24.22 -14.15
C ARG A 74 -2.92 23.67 -14.55
N PRO A 75 -1.93 24.53 -14.88
CA PRO A 75 -0.56 24.09 -15.09
C PRO A 75 0.00 23.49 -13.78
N VAL A 76 0.66 22.34 -13.90
CA VAL A 76 1.28 21.65 -12.76
C VAL A 76 2.62 22.32 -12.48
N ASN A 77 2.69 23.13 -11.43
CA ASN A 77 3.93 23.79 -10.99
C ASN A 77 4.66 23.02 -9.88
N ASN A 78 3.89 22.29 -9.05
CA ASN A 78 4.43 21.51 -7.94
C ASN A 78 3.81 20.12 -7.94
N VAL A 79 4.64 19.12 -7.70
CA VAL A 79 4.22 17.72 -7.59
C VAL A 79 4.47 17.25 -6.15
N GLY A 80 3.44 16.75 -5.48
CA GLY A 80 3.55 16.10 -4.19
C GLY A 80 3.62 14.59 -4.37
N LEU A 81 4.63 13.94 -3.78
CA LEU A 81 4.76 12.50 -3.76
C LEU A 81 4.37 11.96 -2.38
N LEU A 82 3.32 11.14 -2.33
CA LEU A 82 2.88 10.47 -1.12
C LEU A 82 3.35 9.01 -1.11
N LEU A 83 4.25 8.69 -0.19
CA LEU A 83 4.74 7.33 0.04
C LEU A 83 3.98 6.71 1.21
N ILE A 84 3.40 5.54 0.99
CA ILE A 84 2.69 4.77 2.02
C ILE A 84 3.44 3.47 2.24
N GLU A 85 4.07 3.34 3.40
CA GLU A 85 4.88 2.20 3.78
C GLU A 85 4.40 1.59 5.09
N PRO A 86 4.67 0.28 5.34
CA PRO A 86 4.45 -0.30 6.65
C PRO A 86 5.47 0.27 7.65
N ASP A 87 5.04 0.56 8.87
CA ASP A 87 5.88 1.04 9.99
C ASP A 87 6.55 -0.08 10.77
N ARG A 88 6.25 -1.34 10.45
CA ARG A 88 6.74 -2.54 11.16
C ARG A 88 7.80 -3.28 10.34
N GLY A 89 8.74 -3.89 11.04
CA GLY A 89 9.73 -4.78 10.47
C GLY A 89 9.13 -6.08 9.89
N LEU A 90 9.98 -6.98 9.45
CA LEU A 90 9.64 -8.25 8.80
C LEU A 90 8.99 -8.08 7.41
N ALA A 91 9.21 -6.95 6.77
CA ALA A 91 8.74 -6.63 5.42
C ALA A 91 9.80 -6.90 4.32
N GLY A 92 10.92 -7.55 4.67
CA GLY A 92 12.04 -7.79 3.74
C GLY A 92 12.61 -6.48 3.18
N GLY A 93 12.85 -6.43 1.88
CA GLY A 93 13.37 -5.24 1.18
C GLY A 93 12.31 -4.24 0.72
N LEU A 94 11.07 -4.33 1.20
CA LEU A 94 9.95 -3.51 0.71
C LEU A 94 10.22 -2.00 0.86
N HIS A 95 10.68 -1.56 2.03
CA HIS A 95 11.01 -0.15 2.29
C HIS A 95 12.10 0.36 1.33
N SER A 96 13.17 -0.42 1.17
CA SER A 96 14.27 -0.07 0.25
C SER A 96 13.80 0.01 -1.19
N SER A 97 12.91 -0.89 -1.61
CA SER A 97 12.36 -0.90 -2.95
C SER A 97 11.43 0.30 -3.22
N ILE A 98 10.56 0.64 -2.27
CA ILE A 98 9.64 1.79 -2.40
C ILE A 98 10.44 3.09 -2.42
N ASN A 99 11.39 3.26 -1.50
CA ASN A 99 12.27 4.44 -1.47
C ASN A 99 13.11 4.57 -2.75
N GLY A 100 13.65 3.47 -3.27
CA GLY A 100 14.37 3.46 -4.53
C GLY A 100 13.50 3.89 -5.71
N LEU A 101 12.27 3.40 -5.80
CA LEU A 101 11.32 3.82 -6.82
C LEU A 101 10.94 5.30 -6.71
N SER A 102 10.75 5.82 -5.50
CA SER A 102 10.43 7.23 -5.28
C SER A 102 11.55 8.14 -5.80
N LEU A 103 12.81 7.80 -5.52
CA LEU A 103 13.97 8.57 -5.95
C LEU A 103 14.19 8.56 -7.46
N ILE A 104 13.75 7.52 -8.17
CA ILE A 104 13.85 7.45 -9.64
C ILE A 104 12.83 8.38 -10.31
N HIS A 105 11.71 8.69 -9.63
CA HIS A 105 10.60 9.48 -10.18
C HIS A 105 10.61 10.94 -9.76
N ILE A 106 11.56 11.34 -8.90
CA ILE A 106 11.83 12.74 -8.55
C ILE A 106 12.92 13.31 -9.46
#